data_edb30187d43400f4ff24e72980932260
#
_entry.id   edb30187d43400f4ff24e72980932260
#
_cell.length_a   1.000
_cell.length_b   1.000
_cell.length_c   1.000
_cell.angle_alpha   90.00
_cell.angle_beta   90.00
_cell.angle_gamma   90.00
#
_symmetry.space_group_name_H-M   'P 1'
#
loop_
_entity.id
_entity.type
_entity.pdbx_description
1 polymer ?
#
loop_
_entity_poly.entity_id
_entity_poly.type
_entity_poly.pdbx_seq_one_letter_code
_entity_poly.pdbx_strand_id
1 'polypeptide(L)'
;MIKKNKNKKLKLSNSGLSPTNSITTYNHLNEKINSKVAGELPLTIKINGKEIITLMTLGTRPEELTLGYLRNQGLVDDIQEIASVNVKWDIGISDVVTMDKDTQDISKKLKNKIITTGCGQGTIFGGALEKLYNNTLPDIKIKRSKIFNLLAKITKFNDIYKEAGAVHGCALCDTDDVLEFVEDVGRHNAADTLSGIMWLNDLIGKNIIFY
;
A
#
# COMPACT_ATOMS: atom_id res chain seq x y z
N MET A 1 -10.60 4.66 15.04
CA MET A 1 -11.16 4.86 13.70
C MET A 1 -10.78 6.24 13.18
N ILE A 2 -9.99 6.29 12.14
CA ILE A 2 -9.62 7.54 11.46
C ILE A 2 -10.86 8.09 10.75
N LYS A 3 -11.23 9.35 11.05
CA LYS A 3 -12.32 10.01 10.32
C LYS A 3 -11.85 10.25 8.89
N LYS A 4 -12.52 9.63 7.91
CA LYS A 4 -12.25 9.87 6.48
C LYS A 4 -12.40 11.37 6.18
N ASN A 5 -11.30 12.00 5.80
CA ASN A 5 -11.33 13.38 5.32
C ASN A 5 -11.99 13.37 3.94
N LYS A 6 -13.07 14.12 3.76
CA LYS A 6 -13.76 14.23 2.47
C LYS A 6 -12.96 15.17 1.56
N ASN A 7 -11.90 14.65 0.94
CA ASN A 7 -11.33 15.30 -0.24
C ASN A 7 -12.38 15.25 -1.35
N LYS A 8 -13.15 16.31 -1.47
CA LYS A 8 -14.37 16.42 -2.28
C LYS A 8 -14.19 16.22 -3.79
N LYS A 9 -12.93 16.14 -4.29
CA LYS A 9 -12.60 16.07 -5.72
C LYS A 9 -12.11 14.71 -6.20
N LEU A 10 -11.37 13.96 -5.37
CA LEU A 10 -10.81 12.66 -5.75
C LEU A 10 -11.89 11.59 -5.81
N LYS A 11 -12.00 10.91 -6.95
CA LYS A 11 -12.93 9.78 -7.16
C LYS A 11 -12.17 8.47 -7.06
N LEU A 12 -12.63 7.54 -6.21
CA LEU A 12 -12.09 6.20 -6.06
C LEU A 12 -13.15 5.18 -6.46
N SER A 13 -12.72 4.08 -7.10
CA SER A 13 -13.63 3.01 -7.55
C SER A 13 -14.14 2.12 -6.42
N ASN A 14 -13.40 2.05 -5.28
CA ASN A 14 -13.68 1.15 -4.15
C ASN A 14 -13.79 -0.32 -4.59
N SER A 15 -12.76 -0.81 -5.27
CA SER A 15 -12.73 -2.10 -5.95
C SER A 15 -11.99 -3.19 -5.16
N GLY A 16 -11.92 -3.11 -3.84
CA GLY A 16 -11.26 -4.10 -2.98
C GLY A 16 -11.84 -5.50 -3.15
N LEU A 17 -10.96 -6.52 -3.19
CA LEU A 17 -11.30 -7.93 -3.33
C LEU A 17 -11.15 -8.68 -2.01
N SER A 18 -11.70 -9.91 -1.98
CA SER A 18 -11.43 -10.87 -0.91
C SER A 18 -9.96 -11.28 -0.92
N PRO A 19 -9.26 -11.28 0.23
CA PRO A 19 -7.83 -11.57 0.29
C PRO A 19 -7.47 -13.04 0.09
N THR A 20 -8.44 -13.95 0.26
CA THR A 20 -8.18 -15.40 0.27
C THR A 20 -9.09 -16.16 -0.67
N ASN A 21 -8.55 -17.26 -1.23
CA ASN A 21 -9.27 -18.20 -2.05
C ASN A 21 -9.37 -19.54 -1.33
N SER A 22 -10.55 -20.19 -1.39
CA SER A 22 -10.76 -21.53 -0.87
C SER A 22 -10.26 -22.57 -1.87
N ILE A 23 -9.45 -23.51 -1.41
CA ILE A 23 -8.96 -24.63 -2.21
C ILE A 23 -9.16 -25.94 -1.47
N THR A 24 -9.30 -27.02 -2.22
CA THR A 24 -9.26 -28.39 -1.65
C THR A 24 -7.82 -28.88 -1.64
N THR A 25 -7.32 -29.28 -0.48
CA THR A 25 -5.99 -29.87 -0.30
C THR A 25 -6.11 -31.28 0.31
N TYR A 26 -4.99 -31.98 0.38
CA TYR A 26 -4.92 -33.28 1.05
C TYR A 26 -3.90 -33.22 2.17
N ASN A 27 -4.24 -33.75 3.35
CA ASN A 27 -3.31 -33.87 4.47
C ASN A 27 -2.38 -35.09 4.28
N HIS A 28 -1.48 -35.32 5.26
CA HIS A 28 -0.54 -36.44 5.23
C HIS A 28 -1.20 -37.83 5.31
N LEU A 29 -2.49 -37.91 5.68
CA LEU A 29 -3.29 -39.13 5.68
C LEU A 29 -4.11 -39.30 4.39
N ASN A 30 -3.88 -38.44 3.36
CA ASN A 30 -4.60 -38.40 2.12
C ASN A 30 -6.10 -38.07 2.26
N GLU A 31 -6.48 -37.40 3.33
CA GLU A 31 -7.84 -36.93 3.57
C GLU A 31 -8.04 -35.55 2.96
N LYS A 32 -9.19 -35.34 2.32
CA LYS A 32 -9.55 -34.02 1.75
C LYS A 32 -9.81 -33.01 2.86
N ILE A 33 -9.16 -31.86 2.79
CA ILE A 33 -9.39 -30.73 3.67
C ILE A 33 -9.60 -29.46 2.85
N ASN A 34 -10.48 -28.57 3.35
CA ASN A 34 -10.62 -27.24 2.79
C ASN A 34 -9.61 -26.31 3.42
N SER A 35 -8.78 -25.69 2.62
CA SER A 35 -7.76 -24.73 3.02
C SER A 35 -8.01 -23.37 2.37
N LYS A 36 -7.47 -22.31 2.99
CA LYS A 36 -7.43 -20.99 2.41
C LYS A 36 -6.01 -20.69 1.95
N VAL A 37 -5.89 -20.01 0.84
CA VAL A 37 -4.63 -19.48 0.31
C VAL A 37 -4.76 -18.00 0.05
N ALA A 38 -3.69 -17.24 0.27
CA ALA A 38 -3.65 -15.82 -0.06
C ALA A 38 -3.87 -15.62 -1.57
N GLY A 39 -4.66 -14.64 -1.94
CA GLY A 39 -4.79 -14.19 -3.32
C GLY A 39 -3.50 -13.49 -3.75
N GLU A 40 -3.09 -13.68 -5.00
CA GLU A 40 -1.99 -12.94 -5.59
C GLU A 40 -2.37 -12.54 -7.01
N LEU A 41 -2.64 -11.24 -7.19
CA LEU A 41 -3.21 -10.70 -8.43
C LEU A 41 -2.31 -9.59 -8.97
N PRO A 42 -2.06 -9.55 -10.30
CA PRO A 42 -1.33 -8.47 -10.93
C PRO A 42 -2.21 -7.21 -10.98
N LEU A 43 -1.66 -6.09 -10.54
CA LEU A 43 -2.25 -4.75 -10.64
C LEU A 43 -1.29 -3.82 -11.37
N THR A 44 -1.60 -3.47 -12.61
CA THR A 44 -0.82 -2.54 -13.42
C THR A 44 -1.28 -1.12 -13.17
N ILE A 45 -0.42 -0.30 -12.60
CA ILE A 45 -0.68 1.13 -12.38
C ILE A 45 -0.41 1.89 -13.67
N LYS A 46 -1.39 2.69 -14.11
CA LYS A 46 -1.27 3.61 -15.24
C LYS A 46 -1.61 5.04 -14.80
N ILE A 47 -0.89 6.02 -15.32
CA ILE A 47 -1.19 7.46 -15.14
C ILE A 47 -1.46 8.06 -16.50
N ASN A 48 -2.65 8.61 -16.70
CA ASN A 48 -3.10 9.20 -17.97
C ASN A 48 -2.81 8.27 -19.16
N GLY A 49 -3.10 6.98 -18.99
CA GLY A 49 -2.89 5.93 -20.00
C GLY A 49 -1.46 5.39 -20.09
N LYS A 50 -0.47 6.01 -19.45
CA LYS A 50 0.92 5.55 -19.45
C LYS A 50 1.16 4.52 -18.34
N GLU A 51 1.65 3.35 -18.72
CA GLU A 51 1.99 2.28 -17.79
C GLU A 51 3.24 2.62 -16.97
N ILE A 52 3.14 2.41 -15.66
CA ILE A 52 4.19 2.73 -14.68
C ILE A 52 4.84 1.46 -14.16
N ILE A 53 4.04 0.54 -13.59
CA ILE A 53 4.49 -0.72 -12.97
C ILE A 53 3.34 -1.69 -12.85
N THR A 54 3.66 -2.98 -12.74
CA THR A 54 2.73 -4.02 -12.28
C THR A 54 3.16 -4.53 -10.92
N LEU A 55 2.26 -4.48 -9.94
CA LEU A 55 2.44 -4.97 -8.58
C LEU A 55 1.67 -6.28 -8.40
N MET A 56 2.26 -7.26 -7.70
CA MET A 56 1.54 -8.45 -7.25
C MET A 56 0.98 -8.16 -5.86
N THR A 57 -0.35 -8.21 -5.69
CA THR A 57 -1.05 -7.77 -4.47
C THR A 57 -2.21 -8.68 -4.11
N LEU A 58 -2.67 -8.65 -2.86
CA LEU A 58 -3.93 -9.28 -2.43
C LEU A 58 -5.17 -8.64 -3.07
N GLY A 59 -5.07 -7.40 -3.53
CA GLY A 59 -6.19 -6.66 -4.09
C GLY A 59 -7.20 -6.13 -3.08
N THR A 60 -6.90 -6.12 -1.80
CA THR A 60 -7.84 -5.68 -0.74
C THR A 60 -8.08 -4.19 -0.73
N ARG A 61 -7.04 -3.39 -1.00
CA ARG A 61 -7.08 -1.92 -0.99
C ARG A 61 -6.29 -1.35 -2.18
N PRO A 62 -6.72 -1.61 -3.41
CA PRO A 62 -5.94 -1.31 -4.61
C PRO A 62 -5.80 0.19 -4.88
N GLU A 63 -6.78 1.00 -4.50
CA GLU A 63 -6.74 2.45 -4.69
C GLU A 63 -5.72 3.09 -3.74
N GLU A 64 -5.74 2.69 -2.46
CA GLU A 64 -4.78 3.17 -1.46
C GLU A 64 -3.37 2.71 -1.80
N LEU A 65 -3.19 1.46 -2.26
CA LEU A 65 -1.91 0.95 -2.75
C LEU A 65 -1.40 1.81 -3.92
N THR A 66 -2.27 2.09 -4.89
CA THR A 66 -1.92 2.92 -6.06
C THR A 66 -1.46 4.30 -5.61
N LEU A 67 -2.26 4.99 -4.77
CA LEU A 67 -1.93 6.33 -4.27
C LEU A 67 -0.62 6.35 -3.48
N GLY A 68 -0.44 5.37 -2.59
CA GLY A 68 0.76 5.29 -1.78
C GLY A 68 2.02 5.01 -2.60
N TYR A 69 1.92 4.12 -3.58
CA TYR A 69 3.00 3.88 -4.53
C TYR A 69 3.40 5.17 -5.27
N LEU A 70 2.44 5.89 -5.85
CA LEU A 70 2.72 7.13 -6.59
C LEU A 70 3.41 8.18 -5.71
N ARG A 71 2.94 8.34 -4.49
CA ARG A 71 3.53 9.25 -3.51
C ARG A 71 4.95 8.85 -3.11
N ASN A 72 5.14 7.58 -2.72
CA ASN A 72 6.42 7.09 -2.21
C ASN A 72 7.50 7.08 -3.30
N GLN A 73 7.10 6.90 -4.55
CA GLN A 73 7.97 7.01 -5.71
C GLN A 73 8.18 8.46 -6.20
N GLY A 74 7.54 9.44 -5.56
CA GLY A 74 7.65 10.85 -5.95
C GLY A 74 7.09 11.15 -7.34
N LEU A 75 6.19 10.30 -7.85
CA LEU A 75 5.57 10.50 -9.17
C LEU A 75 4.49 11.59 -9.13
N VAL A 76 3.80 11.71 -8.00
CA VAL A 76 2.82 12.76 -7.71
C VAL A 76 3.17 13.37 -6.37
N ASP A 77 3.23 14.70 -6.28
CA ASP A 77 3.65 15.41 -5.08
C ASP A 77 2.46 15.83 -4.19
N ASP A 78 1.31 16.13 -4.77
CA ASP A 78 0.09 16.52 -4.07
C ASP A 78 -1.11 15.64 -4.50
N ILE A 79 -1.88 15.13 -3.52
CA ILE A 79 -3.09 14.34 -3.78
C ILE A 79 -4.15 15.15 -4.57
N GLN A 80 -4.13 16.47 -4.48
CA GLN A 80 -5.01 17.37 -5.23
C GLN A 80 -4.75 17.32 -6.74
N GLU A 81 -3.59 16.85 -7.18
CA GLU A 81 -3.26 16.65 -8.59
C GLU A 81 -4.02 15.46 -9.19
N ILE A 82 -4.58 14.57 -8.37
CA ILE A 82 -5.28 13.36 -8.80
C ILE A 82 -6.79 13.61 -8.87
N ALA A 83 -7.36 13.43 -10.05
CA ALA A 83 -8.80 13.52 -10.28
C ALA A 83 -9.53 12.20 -9.92
N SER A 84 -8.94 11.06 -10.32
CA SER A 84 -9.53 9.75 -10.04
C SER A 84 -8.50 8.62 -10.03
N VAL A 85 -8.82 7.55 -9.26
CA VAL A 85 -8.20 6.24 -9.34
C VAL A 85 -9.31 5.24 -9.61
N ASN A 86 -9.24 4.56 -10.75
CA ASN A 86 -10.25 3.59 -11.17
C ASN A 86 -9.60 2.23 -11.41
N VAL A 87 -9.94 1.26 -10.59
CA VAL A 87 -9.41 -0.11 -10.68
C VAL A 87 -10.39 -1.01 -11.43
N LYS A 88 -9.85 -1.76 -12.39
CA LYS A 88 -10.58 -2.72 -13.23
C LYS A 88 -9.88 -4.07 -13.14
N TRP A 89 -10.42 -4.98 -12.33
CA TRP A 89 -9.82 -6.29 -12.08
C TRP A 89 -9.96 -7.26 -13.24
N ASP A 90 -10.95 -7.08 -14.12
CA ASP A 90 -11.12 -7.86 -15.36
C ASP A 90 -9.88 -7.80 -16.27
N ILE A 91 -9.14 -6.70 -16.22
CA ILE A 91 -7.89 -6.49 -16.98
C ILE A 91 -6.69 -6.19 -16.09
N GLY A 92 -6.83 -6.22 -14.76
CA GLY A 92 -5.75 -5.99 -13.77
C GLY A 92 -5.13 -4.59 -13.85
N ILE A 93 -5.92 -3.54 -14.07
CA ILE A 93 -5.44 -2.16 -14.24
C ILE A 93 -5.99 -1.24 -13.15
N SER A 94 -5.10 -0.42 -12.56
CA SER A 94 -5.42 0.77 -11.80
C SER A 94 -5.11 2.01 -12.65
N ASP A 95 -6.15 2.65 -13.17
CA ASP A 95 -6.04 3.81 -14.05
C ASP A 95 -6.18 5.10 -13.24
N VAL A 96 -5.10 5.88 -13.20
CA VAL A 96 -5.02 7.16 -12.50
C VAL A 96 -5.14 8.29 -13.51
N VAL A 97 -6.10 9.18 -13.28
CA VAL A 97 -6.27 10.40 -14.06
C VAL A 97 -5.85 11.58 -13.20
N THR A 98 -4.92 12.38 -13.68
CA THR A 98 -4.52 13.64 -13.05
C THR A 98 -5.39 14.81 -13.50
N MET A 99 -5.43 15.89 -12.70
CA MET A 99 -6.17 17.13 -13.03
C MET A 99 -5.58 17.79 -14.26
N ASP A 100 -4.25 17.85 -14.35
CA ASP A 100 -3.53 18.23 -15.56
C ASP A 100 -3.15 16.94 -16.31
N LYS A 101 -3.56 16.86 -17.58
CA LYS A 101 -3.27 15.70 -18.43
C LYS A 101 -1.87 15.74 -19.06
N ASP A 102 -1.07 16.76 -18.78
CA ASP A 102 0.31 16.83 -19.30
C ASP A 102 1.16 15.72 -18.63
N THR A 103 1.60 14.77 -19.43
CA THR A 103 2.42 13.64 -19.00
C THR A 103 3.93 13.90 -19.14
N GLN A 104 4.35 15.11 -19.56
CA GLN A 104 5.77 15.40 -19.81
C GLN A 104 6.58 15.33 -18.52
N ASP A 105 6.05 15.85 -17.41
CA ASP A 105 6.72 15.80 -16.11
C ASP A 105 6.84 14.39 -15.58
N ILE A 106 5.77 13.59 -15.66
CA ILE A 106 5.78 12.16 -15.30
C ILE A 106 6.80 11.41 -16.18
N SER A 107 6.87 11.74 -17.47
CA SER A 107 7.83 11.13 -18.40
C SER A 107 9.27 11.43 -18.03
N LYS A 108 9.56 12.64 -17.54
CA LYS A 108 10.89 13.03 -17.03
C LYS A 108 11.23 12.26 -15.74
N LYS A 109 10.28 12.19 -14.79
CA LYS A 109 10.44 11.45 -13.54
C LYS A 109 10.73 9.95 -13.81
N LEU A 110 10.05 9.35 -14.78
CA LEU A 110 10.24 7.94 -15.18
C LEU A 110 11.60 7.65 -15.83
N LYS A 111 12.23 8.62 -16.50
CA LYS A 111 13.55 8.43 -17.13
C LYS A 111 14.67 8.22 -16.12
N ASN A 112 14.53 8.75 -14.89
CA ASN A 112 15.51 8.63 -13.82
C ASN A 112 15.28 7.38 -12.95
N LYS A 113 14.91 6.28 -13.57
CA LYS A 113 14.63 4.99 -12.92
C LYS A 113 15.92 4.35 -12.45
N ILE A 114 16.03 4.09 -11.15
CA ILE A 114 17.10 3.29 -10.56
C ILE A 114 16.54 1.89 -10.28
N ILE A 115 17.15 0.87 -10.88
CA ILE A 115 16.79 -0.53 -10.61
C ILE A 115 17.61 -0.98 -9.40
N THR A 116 16.94 -1.34 -8.31
CA THR A 116 17.56 -1.91 -7.12
C THR A 116 17.44 -3.43 -7.15
N THR A 117 18.49 -4.14 -6.79
CA THR A 117 18.49 -5.59 -6.62
C THR A 117 18.08 -5.91 -5.17
N GLY A 118 16.89 -6.45 -4.97
CA GLY A 118 16.38 -6.85 -3.66
C GLY A 118 14.90 -7.19 -3.73
N CYS A 119 14.38 -7.92 -2.75
CA CYS A 119 13.04 -8.52 -2.77
C CYS A 119 11.93 -7.60 -3.31
N GLY A 120 11.49 -7.83 -4.51
CA GLY A 120 10.15 -7.53 -5.02
C GLY A 120 9.91 -6.21 -5.73
N GLN A 121 10.50 -5.08 -5.34
CA GLN A 121 10.26 -3.79 -6.01
C GLN A 121 11.57 -3.12 -6.46
N GLY A 122 12.27 -3.73 -7.38
CA GLY A 122 13.56 -3.27 -7.86
C GLY A 122 13.58 -1.90 -8.56
N THR A 123 12.66 -0.98 -8.27
CA THR A 123 12.61 0.32 -8.95
C THR A 123 12.36 1.44 -7.96
N ILE A 124 13.31 2.38 -7.87
CA ILE A 124 13.15 3.66 -7.18
C ILE A 124 13.42 4.76 -8.20
N PHE A 125 12.56 5.77 -8.25
CA PHE A 125 12.80 6.94 -9.09
C PHE A 125 13.77 7.91 -8.38
N GLY A 126 14.81 8.36 -9.06
CA GLY A 126 15.96 9.07 -8.47
C GLY A 126 15.60 10.28 -7.60
N GLY A 127 14.52 11.00 -7.92
CA GLY A 127 14.03 12.12 -7.11
C GLY A 127 13.49 11.71 -5.73
N ALA A 128 13.03 10.47 -5.55
CA ALA A 128 12.57 9.98 -4.25
C ALA A 128 13.74 9.72 -3.29
N LEU A 129 14.86 9.22 -3.78
CA LEU A 129 16.08 9.02 -2.99
C LEU A 129 16.64 10.33 -2.44
N GLU A 130 16.72 11.37 -3.26
CA GLU A 130 17.22 12.68 -2.83
C GLU A 130 16.33 13.28 -1.72
N LYS A 131 15.02 13.16 -1.84
CA LYS A 131 14.08 13.58 -0.80
C LYS A 131 14.27 12.79 0.51
N LEU A 132 14.57 11.49 0.44
CA LEU A 132 14.82 10.66 1.62
C LEU A 132 16.07 11.06 2.37
N TYR A 133 17.17 11.36 1.67
CA TYR A 133 18.43 11.79 2.31
C TYR A 133 18.33 13.15 2.99
N ASN A 134 17.43 14.01 2.51
CA ASN A 134 17.23 15.36 3.06
C ASN A 134 16.20 15.40 4.22
N ASN A 135 15.51 14.30 4.51
CA ASN A 135 14.55 14.23 5.59
C ASN A 135 15.19 13.66 6.85
N THR A 136 15.09 14.39 7.96
CA THR A 136 15.43 13.90 9.31
C THR A 136 14.17 13.46 10.03
N LEU A 137 14.21 12.27 10.62
CA LEU A 137 13.13 11.83 11.50
C LEU A 137 13.14 12.64 12.78
N PRO A 138 11.97 12.96 13.34
CA PRO A 138 11.90 13.68 14.63
C PRO A 138 12.46 12.79 15.76
N ASP A 139 13.14 13.41 16.74
CA ASP A 139 13.60 12.72 17.96
C ASP A 139 12.38 12.47 18.87
N ILE A 140 11.80 11.28 18.79
CA ILE A 140 10.63 10.89 19.56
C ILE A 140 11.05 9.87 20.64
N LYS A 141 10.71 10.14 21.89
CA LYS A 141 10.93 9.21 23.02
C LYS A 141 9.64 8.44 23.31
N ILE A 142 9.70 7.12 23.14
CA ILE A 142 8.59 6.21 23.44
C ILE A 142 8.97 5.30 24.61
N LYS A 143 8.06 5.15 25.59
CA LYS A 143 8.25 4.21 26.70
C LYS A 143 8.21 2.78 26.16
N ARG A 144 9.16 1.92 26.60
CA ARG A 144 9.23 0.51 26.19
C ARG A 144 7.89 -0.24 26.41
N SER A 145 7.18 0.04 27.50
CA SER A 145 5.87 -0.55 27.79
C SER A 145 4.84 -0.26 26.70
N LYS A 146 4.87 0.93 26.08
CA LYS A 146 3.97 1.28 24.95
C LYS A 146 4.25 0.44 23.73
N ILE A 147 5.54 0.17 23.42
CA ILE A 147 5.93 -0.68 22.30
C ILE A 147 5.38 -2.10 22.48
N PHE A 148 5.56 -2.70 23.67
CA PHE A 148 5.02 -4.04 23.96
C PHE A 148 3.50 -4.08 23.90
N ASN A 149 2.82 -3.04 24.40
CA ASN A 149 1.35 -2.96 24.31
C ASN A 149 0.86 -2.87 22.86
N LEU A 150 1.54 -2.08 22.02
CA LEU A 150 1.21 -1.99 20.60
C LEU A 150 1.43 -3.33 19.89
N LEU A 151 2.56 -4.00 20.13
CA LEU A 151 2.81 -5.33 19.57
C LEU A 151 1.71 -6.33 19.94
N ALA A 152 1.29 -6.35 21.23
CA ALA A 152 0.20 -7.21 21.68
C ALA A 152 -1.16 -6.87 21.03
N LYS A 153 -1.37 -5.62 20.64
CA LYS A 153 -2.56 -5.20 19.88
C LYS A 153 -2.47 -5.60 18.41
N ILE A 154 -1.31 -5.34 17.77
CA ILE A 154 -1.05 -5.65 16.35
C ILE A 154 -1.27 -7.13 16.07
N THR A 155 -0.83 -8.05 16.94
CA THR A 155 -1.03 -9.49 16.74
C THR A 155 -2.49 -9.93 16.64
N LYS A 156 -3.43 -9.10 17.05
CA LYS A 156 -4.88 -9.37 16.94
C LYS A 156 -5.42 -9.11 15.53
N PHE A 157 -4.72 -8.34 14.72
CA PHE A 157 -5.15 -7.93 13.37
C PHE A 157 -4.67 -8.85 12.25
N ASN A 158 -3.78 -9.81 12.51
CA ASN A 158 -3.20 -10.72 11.50
C ASN A 158 -4.21 -11.80 11.06
N ASP A 159 -5.37 -11.43 10.55
CA ASP A 159 -6.44 -12.39 10.26
C ASP A 159 -6.17 -13.15 8.96
N ILE A 160 -5.65 -12.49 7.92
CA ILE A 160 -5.29 -13.14 6.66
C ILE A 160 -4.10 -14.07 6.88
N TYR A 161 -3.09 -13.64 7.64
CA TYR A 161 -1.95 -14.47 7.98
C TYR A 161 -2.36 -15.74 8.75
N LYS A 162 -3.27 -15.62 9.72
CA LYS A 162 -3.79 -16.79 10.49
C LYS A 162 -4.58 -17.74 9.61
N GLU A 163 -5.32 -17.19 8.63
CA GLU A 163 -6.20 -17.99 7.77
C GLU A 163 -5.45 -18.67 6.62
N ALA A 164 -4.54 -17.97 5.96
CA ALA A 164 -3.91 -18.38 4.70
C ALA A 164 -2.38 -18.39 4.73
N GLY A 165 -1.73 -17.69 5.68
CA GLY A 165 -0.28 -17.48 5.67
C GLY A 165 0.19 -16.62 4.50
N ALA A 166 1.52 -16.62 4.26
CA ALA A 166 2.16 -16.04 3.09
C ALA A 166 1.90 -14.53 2.84
N VAL A 167 1.61 -13.76 3.89
CA VAL A 167 1.40 -12.31 3.82
C VAL A 167 2.25 -11.57 4.84
N HIS A 168 2.45 -10.30 4.62
CA HIS A 168 3.15 -9.36 5.49
C HIS A 168 2.17 -8.34 6.04
N GLY A 169 2.21 -8.07 7.35
CA GLY A 169 1.41 -7.06 8.01
C GLY A 169 2.20 -5.79 8.29
N CYS A 170 1.60 -4.64 8.06
CA CYS A 170 2.10 -3.33 8.45
C CYS A 170 1.00 -2.55 9.19
N ALA A 171 1.38 -1.70 10.13
CA ALA A 171 0.44 -0.92 10.92
C ALA A 171 0.82 0.57 11.01
N LEU A 172 -0.21 1.42 11.08
CA LEU A 172 -0.11 2.78 11.60
C LEU A 172 -0.68 2.79 13.02
N CYS A 173 0.10 3.30 13.96
CA CYS A 173 -0.29 3.38 15.35
C CYS A 173 -0.10 4.81 15.86
N ASP A 174 -0.89 5.18 16.87
CA ASP A 174 -0.48 6.23 17.81
C ASP A 174 0.26 5.59 18.99
N THR A 175 0.45 6.32 20.10
CA THR A 175 1.14 5.78 21.28
C THR A 175 0.35 4.73 22.04
N ASP A 176 -0.93 4.56 21.75
CA ASP A 176 -1.85 3.74 22.53
C ASP A 176 -2.57 2.67 21.72
N ASP A 177 -2.87 2.95 20.43
CA ASP A 177 -3.71 2.08 19.62
C ASP A 177 -3.21 1.90 18.18
N VAL A 178 -3.66 0.80 17.56
CA VAL A 178 -3.54 0.55 16.13
C VAL A 178 -4.62 1.35 15.41
N LEU A 179 -4.21 2.30 14.58
CA LEU A 179 -5.10 3.16 13.81
C LEU A 179 -5.55 2.50 12.52
N GLU A 180 -4.58 1.88 11.80
CA GLU A 180 -4.80 1.11 10.58
C GLU A 180 -3.85 -0.08 10.54
N PHE A 181 -4.33 -1.18 9.95
CA PHE A 181 -3.54 -2.37 9.72
C PHE A 181 -3.81 -2.90 8.31
N VAL A 182 -2.74 -3.26 7.61
CA VAL A 182 -2.80 -3.77 6.24
C VAL A 182 -1.96 -5.03 6.13
N GLU A 183 -2.54 -6.06 5.52
CA GLU A 183 -1.81 -7.24 5.08
C GLU A 183 -1.75 -7.28 3.56
N ASP A 184 -0.58 -7.65 3.00
CA ASP A 184 -0.40 -7.88 1.57
C ASP A 184 0.66 -8.97 1.35
N VAL A 185 0.67 -9.61 0.17
CA VAL A 185 1.70 -10.59 -0.21
C VAL A 185 3.07 -9.92 -0.35
N GLY A 186 3.10 -8.63 -0.66
CA GLY A 186 4.30 -7.80 -0.72
C GLY A 186 4.42 -6.85 0.47
N ARG A 187 5.51 -6.98 1.28
CA ARG A 187 5.73 -6.03 2.40
C ARG A 187 5.79 -4.57 1.95
N HIS A 188 6.32 -4.29 0.76
CA HIS A 188 6.35 -2.94 0.21
C HIS A 188 4.94 -2.46 -0.17
N ASN A 189 4.09 -3.35 -0.71
CA ASN A 189 2.70 -3.02 -1.00
C ASN A 189 1.92 -2.68 0.27
N ALA A 190 2.12 -3.44 1.37
CA ALA A 190 1.49 -3.12 2.66
C ALA A 190 1.92 -1.72 3.16
N ALA A 191 3.21 -1.40 3.04
CA ALA A 191 3.74 -0.08 3.39
C ALA A 191 3.20 1.04 2.48
N ASP A 192 3.17 0.81 1.16
CA ASP A 192 2.61 1.77 0.21
C ASP A 192 1.12 1.98 0.46
N THR A 193 0.36 0.91 0.73
CA THR A 193 -1.07 1.03 1.07
C THR A 193 -1.29 1.93 2.30
N LEU A 194 -0.49 1.74 3.37
CA LEU A 194 -0.55 2.62 4.53
C LEU A 194 -0.19 4.07 4.19
N SER A 195 0.79 4.30 3.31
CA SER A 195 1.15 5.64 2.82
C SER A 195 -0.03 6.29 2.09
N GLY A 196 -0.75 5.53 1.26
CA GLY A 196 -1.96 6.00 0.58
C GLY A 196 -3.08 6.35 1.56
N ILE A 197 -3.29 5.51 2.59
CA ILE A 197 -4.26 5.78 3.67
C ILE A 197 -3.88 7.06 4.43
N MET A 198 -2.59 7.23 4.76
CA MET A 198 -2.11 8.47 5.40
C MET A 198 -2.39 9.70 4.54
N TRP A 199 -2.18 9.60 3.25
CA TRP A 199 -2.38 10.69 2.30
C TRP A 199 -3.86 11.06 2.17
N LEU A 200 -4.74 10.06 2.04
CA LEU A 200 -6.20 10.24 1.97
C LEU A 200 -6.81 10.87 3.23
N ASN A 201 -6.22 10.57 4.40
CA ASN A 201 -6.75 10.99 5.70
C ASN A 201 -5.98 12.18 6.32
N ASP A 202 -5.06 12.78 5.57
CA ASP A 202 -4.24 13.91 6.03
C ASP A 202 -3.52 13.62 7.36
N LEU A 203 -2.85 12.47 7.41
CA LEU A 203 -2.08 12.02 8.58
C LEU A 203 -0.61 12.39 8.52
N ILE A 204 -0.18 13.10 7.48
CA ILE A 204 1.21 13.52 7.28
C ILE A 204 1.60 14.53 8.36
N GLY A 205 2.79 14.40 8.91
CA GLY A 205 3.31 15.29 9.95
C GLY A 205 2.69 15.07 11.34
N LYS A 206 1.83 14.06 11.52
CA LYS A 206 1.29 13.67 12.83
C LYS A 206 2.24 12.67 13.51
N ASN A 207 2.15 12.59 14.84
CA ASN A 207 2.91 11.62 15.63
C ASN A 207 2.36 10.20 15.39
N ILE A 208 2.82 9.58 14.32
CA ILE A 208 2.43 8.23 13.89
C ILE A 208 3.63 7.30 14.04
N ILE A 209 3.39 6.14 14.62
CA ILE A 209 4.34 5.04 14.69
C ILE A 209 4.01 4.09 13.54
N PHE A 210 5.00 3.79 12.73
CA PHE A 210 4.91 2.79 11.67
C PHE A 210 5.52 1.46 12.15
N TYR A 211 4.78 0.37 11.95
CA TYR A 211 5.20 -1.00 12.23
C TYR A 211 5.25 -1.80 10.94
#